data_348bb70f8888a6459d8ed2545773d8e2
#
_entry.id   348bb70f8888a6459d8ed2545773d8e2
#
_cell.length_a   1.000
_cell.length_b   1.000
_cell.length_c   1.000
_cell.angle_alpha   90.00
_cell.angle_beta   90.00
_cell.angle_gamma   90.00
#
_symmetry.space_group_name_H-M   'P 1'
#
loop_
_entity.id
_entity.type
_entity.pdbx_description
1 polymer ?
#
loop_
_entity_poly.entity_id
_entity_poly.type
_entity_poly.pdbx_seq_one_letter_code
_entity_poly.pdbx_strand_id
1 'polypeptide(L)'
;MHTPVRPGPRTAGFAGPSPAGPRDVVVVGGGIVGLAVAWRAARAGLTVTVLDPAPGDGATHAAAGMLAPVTEADFGEDDALRLHLAAAAAWPGFAADLRAATGRDVGLRPAGTLTLAYDADDLALLRRVLALHAAHGLASRELTVADARRREPYLGPRVAGAAWAPADHAVDPRATHAALLAALDAPAEASSTAARAVVVRAAATRVARDAAGRAVGVHDDAGHLHAAGAVVVAAGWESGALLADVPGVVVPTRPVKGQTLRLDAGPDLALEHVVRGVVQGRPVYVVPRTPVPGGPRAGHREVVVGATTEENPDDRRATAGGAFALLRDARALLPGIDEAALVDVTPRARPATPDNLPLVGPTAVPGLHVATGHGRNGVLLAPLTAEAVVAGLTGDGLPPDVATALAATRTDRFTRPGTVPGPGDDPASGDRRAAPTATPTAPR
;
A
#
# COMPACT_ATOMS: atom_id res chain seq x y z
N MET A 1 35.96 23.53 -5.37
CA MET A 1 36.30 22.66 -4.23
C MET A 1 35.07 22.60 -3.34
N HIS A 2 34.27 21.54 -3.47
CA HIS A 2 33.10 21.30 -2.60
C HIS A 2 33.51 20.27 -1.56
N THR A 3 33.56 20.66 -0.33
CA THR A 3 33.78 19.77 0.84
C THR A 3 32.52 18.92 1.05
N PRO A 4 32.61 17.60 1.16
CA PRO A 4 31.45 16.76 1.47
C PRO A 4 31.01 17.00 2.92
N VAL A 5 29.73 17.28 3.11
CA VAL A 5 29.08 17.36 4.41
C VAL A 5 29.14 15.98 5.07
N ARG A 6 29.87 15.85 6.16
CA ARG A 6 29.90 14.64 6.99
C ARG A 6 28.51 14.46 7.63
N PRO A 7 27.94 13.23 7.64
CA PRO A 7 26.75 12.96 8.45
C PRO A 7 27.10 13.18 9.94
N GLY A 8 26.22 13.93 10.62
CA GLY A 8 26.33 14.19 12.06
C GLY A 8 26.31 12.91 12.90
N PRO A 9 26.76 12.96 14.15
CA PRO A 9 26.85 11.79 15.02
C PRO A 9 25.47 11.17 15.20
N ARG A 10 25.39 9.86 14.93
CA ARG A 10 24.22 9.04 15.28
C ARG A 10 24.01 9.16 16.78
N THR A 11 22.89 9.74 17.17
CA THR A 11 22.42 9.68 18.55
C THR A 11 22.30 8.21 18.93
N ALA A 12 23.05 7.79 19.96
CA ALA A 12 22.97 6.47 20.54
C ALA A 12 21.50 6.20 20.94
N GLY A 13 20.83 5.36 20.16
CA GLY A 13 19.45 4.99 20.36
C GLY A 13 19.29 4.18 21.64
N PHE A 14 18.25 4.47 22.36
CA PHE A 14 17.72 3.65 23.43
C PHE A 14 17.37 2.27 22.85
N ALA A 15 18.27 1.30 23.01
CA ALA A 15 17.91 -0.10 22.99
C ALA A 15 17.21 -0.37 24.32
N GLY A 16 15.88 -0.29 24.34
CA GLY A 16 15.11 -0.76 25.48
C GLY A 16 15.41 -2.27 25.68
N PRO A 17 15.41 -2.76 26.93
CA PRO A 17 15.63 -4.17 27.19
C PRO A 17 14.64 -5.02 26.41
N SER A 18 15.14 -6.09 25.76
CA SER A 18 14.29 -7.13 25.18
C SER A 18 13.28 -7.59 26.24
N PRO A 19 11.98 -7.66 25.94
CA PRO A 19 11.00 -8.08 26.94
C PRO A 19 11.37 -9.46 27.48
N ALA A 20 11.39 -9.61 28.80
CA ALA A 20 11.73 -10.85 29.47
C ALA A 20 10.70 -11.94 29.16
N GLY A 21 11.10 -12.96 28.38
CA GLY A 21 10.31 -14.14 28.05
C GLY A 21 9.82 -14.19 26.60
N PRO A 22 9.46 -15.41 26.11
CA PRO A 22 8.94 -15.59 24.76
C PRO A 22 7.57 -14.91 24.60
N ARG A 23 7.35 -14.33 23.42
CA ARG A 23 6.05 -13.77 23.01
C ARG A 23 5.25 -14.79 22.22
N ASP A 24 3.93 -14.57 22.08
CA ASP A 24 3.13 -15.40 21.20
C ASP A 24 3.53 -15.17 19.74
N VAL A 25 3.76 -13.89 19.38
CA VAL A 25 4.05 -13.48 17.99
C VAL A 25 5.16 -12.44 17.91
N VAL A 26 6.10 -12.62 16.98
CA VAL A 26 6.98 -11.55 16.49
C VAL A 26 6.54 -11.15 15.09
N VAL A 27 6.28 -9.86 14.87
CA VAL A 27 5.98 -9.26 13.57
C VAL A 27 7.21 -8.48 13.10
N VAL A 28 7.76 -8.85 11.95
CA VAL A 28 8.87 -8.13 11.32
C VAL A 28 8.31 -7.15 10.31
N GLY A 29 8.54 -5.85 10.57
CA GLY A 29 8.06 -4.74 9.77
C GLY A 29 6.96 -3.92 10.46
N GLY A 30 7.26 -2.65 10.72
CA GLY A 30 6.39 -1.65 11.33
C GLY A 30 5.69 -0.75 10.31
N GLY A 31 5.45 -1.22 9.09
CA GLY A 31 4.58 -0.59 8.11
C GLY A 31 3.10 -0.78 8.45
N ILE A 32 2.20 -0.19 7.65
CA ILE A 32 0.74 -0.25 7.91
C ILE A 32 0.22 -1.69 7.99
N VAL A 33 0.76 -2.62 7.19
CA VAL A 33 0.35 -4.04 7.20
C VAL A 33 0.81 -4.72 8.48
N GLY A 34 2.10 -4.62 8.83
CA GLY A 34 2.64 -5.26 10.04
C GLY A 34 2.02 -4.72 11.32
N LEU A 35 1.79 -3.40 11.41
CA LEU A 35 1.12 -2.81 12.57
C LEU A 35 -0.37 -3.20 12.65
N ALA A 36 -1.06 -3.33 11.51
CA ALA A 36 -2.45 -3.81 11.50
C ALA A 36 -2.53 -5.26 12.00
N VAL A 37 -1.61 -6.13 11.56
CA VAL A 37 -1.48 -7.51 12.07
C VAL A 37 -1.20 -7.51 13.57
N ALA A 38 -0.21 -6.75 14.03
CA ALA A 38 0.18 -6.66 15.44
C ALA A 38 -0.98 -6.20 16.32
N TRP A 39 -1.69 -5.16 15.88
CA TRP A 39 -2.84 -4.64 16.62
C TRP A 39 -4.00 -5.64 16.69
N ARG A 40 -4.38 -6.27 15.58
CA ARG A 40 -5.43 -7.29 15.58
C ARG A 40 -5.04 -8.52 16.41
N ALA A 41 -3.78 -8.96 16.35
CA ALA A 41 -3.26 -10.06 17.18
C ALA A 41 -3.33 -9.72 18.68
N ALA A 42 -2.93 -8.50 19.06
CA ALA A 42 -3.03 -8.03 20.44
C ALA A 42 -4.49 -7.97 20.92
N ARG A 43 -5.43 -7.54 20.07
CA ARG A 43 -6.87 -7.58 20.37
C ARG A 43 -7.42 -8.98 20.52
N ALA A 44 -6.88 -9.95 19.78
CA ALA A 44 -7.20 -11.38 19.93
C ALA A 44 -6.58 -12.01 21.19
N GLY A 45 -5.86 -11.24 22.00
CA GLY A 45 -5.29 -11.68 23.29
C GLY A 45 -3.84 -12.13 23.21
N LEU A 46 -3.20 -12.12 22.04
CA LEU A 46 -1.82 -12.52 21.85
C LEU A 46 -0.84 -11.44 22.33
N THR A 47 0.30 -11.86 22.85
CA THR A 47 1.43 -10.97 23.15
C THR A 47 2.30 -10.81 21.91
N VAL A 48 2.60 -9.56 21.51
CA VAL A 48 3.24 -9.24 20.24
C VAL A 48 4.50 -8.41 20.42
N THR A 49 5.56 -8.72 19.69
CA THR A 49 6.70 -7.82 19.47
C THR A 49 6.73 -7.44 17.99
N VAL A 50 6.79 -6.14 17.69
CA VAL A 50 7.06 -5.62 16.34
C VAL A 50 8.52 -5.23 16.25
N LEU A 51 9.24 -5.74 15.26
CA LEU A 51 10.62 -5.37 14.96
C LEU A 51 10.66 -4.50 13.71
N ASP A 52 11.12 -3.27 13.83
CA ASP A 52 11.35 -2.37 12.68
C ASP A 52 12.32 -1.25 13.11
N PRO A 53 13.41 -1.00 12.36
CA PRO A 53 14.37 0.06 12.71
C PRO A 53 13.78 1.47 12.61
N ALA A 54 12.81 1.67 11.72
CA ALA A 54 12.15 2.97 11.45
C ALA A 54 10.68 2.77 11.07
N PRO A 55 9.80 2.44 12.05
CA PRO A 55 8.40 2.14 11.77
C PRO A 55 7.71 3.22 10.94
N GLY A 56 7.08 2.81 9.84
CA GLY A 56 6.36 3.70 8.93
C GLY A 56 7.20 4.38 7.86
N ASP A 57 8.52 4.31 7.89
CA ASP A 57 9.40 5.01 6.93
C ASP A 57 9.52 4.29 5.55
N GLY A 58 8.87 3.16 5.37
CA GLY A 58 8.78 2.43 4.10
C GLY A 58 7.69 2.95 3.16
N ALA A 59 7.09 2.05 2.37
CA ALA A 59 6.01 2.36 1.42
C ALA A 59 4.82 3.09 2.04
N THR A 60 4.52 2.87 3.32
CA THR A 60 3.46 3.55 4.07
C THR A 60 3.63 5.06 4.08
N HIS A 61 4.88 5.56 4.18
CA HIS A 61 5.17 7.00 4.24
C HIS A 61 4.80 7.75 2.95
N ALA A 62 5.02 7.09 1.80
CA ALA A 62 4.73 7.66 0.48
C ALA A 62 3.29 7.45 0.02
N ALA A 63 2.57 6.49 0.63
CA ALA A 63 1.26 6.09 0.15
C ALA A 63 0.25 7.24 0.11
N ALA A 64 -0.52 7.30 -0.98
CA ALA A 64 -1.60 8.27 -1.13
C ALA A 64 -2.88 7.87 -0.38
N GLY A 65 -3.06 6.59 -0.10
CA GLY A 65 -4.18 6.09 0.70
C GLY A 65 -5.49 5.98 -0.04
N MET A 66 -5.47 5.79 -1.34
CA MET A 66 -6.68 5.45 -2.10
C MET A 66 -7.21 4.08 -1.67
N LEU A 67 -8.51 3.99 -1.41
CA LEU A 67 -9.27 2.76 -1.19
C LEU A 67 -10.18 2.60 -2.40
N ALA A 68 -9.60 2.17 -3.51
CA ALA A 68 -10.15 2.36 -4.83
C ALA A 68 -10.32 1.03 -5.62
N PRO A 69 -11.10 0.06 -5.11
CA PRO A 69 -11.25 -1.24 -5.75
C PRO A 69 -11.86 -1.15 -7.15
N VAL A 70 -12.69 -0.14 -7.40
CA VAL A 70 -13.36 0.03 -8.71
C VAL A 70 -12.41 0.68 -9.71
N THR A 71 -11.86 1.85 -9.41
CA THR A 71 -11.02 2.59 -10.37
C THR A 71 -9.59 2.03 -10.51
N GLU A 72 -9.22 1.04 -9.71
CA GLU A 72 -8.00 0.24 -9.86
C GLU A 72 -8.22 -1.14 -10.46
N ALA A 73 -9.46 -1.47 -10.84
CA ALA A 73 -9.75 -2.70 -11.59
C ALA A 73 -9.06 -2.66 -12.96
N ASP A 74 -8.38 -3.74 -13.32
CA ASP A 74 -7.64 -3.86 -14.56
C ASP A 74 -8.00 -5.16 -15.31
N PHE A 75 -7.73 -5.18 -16.61
CA PHE A 75 -8.03 -6.32 -17.47
C PHE A 75 -7.21 -7.54 -17.07
N GLY A 76 -7.89 -8.67 -16.86
CA GLY A 76 -7.27 -9.94 -16.52
C GLY A 76 -6.83 -10.06 -15.04
N GLU A 77 -7.11 -9.07 -14.20
CA GLU A 77 -6.80 -9.07 -12.76
C GLU A 77 -8.01 -9.42 -11.88
N ASP A 78 -8.82 -10.42 -12.25
CA ASP A 78 -10.08 -10.77 -11.55
C ASP A 78 -9.86 -11.18 -10.08
N ASP A 79 -8.77 -11.88 -9.79
CA ASP A 79 -8.40 -12.26 -8.43
C ASP A 79 -8.05 -11.04 -7.58
N ALA A 80 -7.31 -10.09 -8.16
CA ALA A 80 -6.99 -8.83 -7.50
C ALA A 80 -8.27 -8.01 -7.24
N LEU A 81 -9.18 -7.95 -8.22
CA LEU A 81 -10.45 -7.25 -8.07
C LEU A 81 -11.28 -7.81 -6.89
N ARG A 82 -11.45 -9.14 -6.83
CA ARG A 82 -12.16 -9.78 -5.71
C ARG A 82 -11.54 -9.44 -4.35
N LEU A 83 -10.20 -9.52 -4.28
CA LEU A 83 -9.44 -9.20 -3.09
C LEU A 83 -9.61 -7.73 -2.68
N HIS A 84 -9.54 -6.81 -3.64
CA HIS A 84 -9.69 -5.36 -3.41
C HIS A 84 -11.09 -4.98 -2.92
N LEU A 85 -12.14 -5.59 -3.49
CA LEU A 85 -13.52 -5.36 -3.05
C LEU A 85 -13.74 -5.83 -1.61
N ALA A 86 -13.27 -7.03 -1.26
CA ALA A 86 -13.36 -7.54 0.11
C ALA A 86 -12.58 -6.66 1.10
N ALA A 87 -11.39 -6.21 0.70
CA ALA A 87 -10.57 -5.32 1.53
C ALA A 87 -11.21 -3.95 1.75
N ALA A 88 -11.82 -3.36 0.71
CA ALA A 88 -12.53 -2.08 0.84
C ALA A 88 -13.71 -2.18 1.80
N ALA A 89 -14.45 -3.29 1.78
CA ALA A 89 -15.56 -3.55 2.69
C ALA A 89 -15.12 -3.61 4.18
N ALA A 90 -13.89 -4.01 4.47
CA ALA A 90 -13.36 -4.08 5.84
C ALA A 90 -12.98 -2.70 6.42
N TRP A 91 -12.72 -1.69 5.58
CA TRP A 91 -12.18 -0.41 6.03
C TRP A 91 -13.06 0.38 6.99
N PRO A 92 -14.39 0.52 6.79
CA PRO A 92 -15.24 1.29 7.70
C PRO A 92 -15.17 0.75 9.14
N GLY A 93 -15.27 -0.57 9.31
CA GLY A 93 -15.16 -1.22 10.61
C GLY A 93 -13.77 -1.06 11.23
N PHE A 94 -12.72 -1.24 10.43
CA PHE A 94 -11.34 -1.07 10.90
C PHE A 94 -11.06 0.36 11.38
N ALA A 95 -11.50 1.38 10.63
CA ALA A 95 -11.36 2.79 11.02
C ALA A 95 -12.13 3.12 12.29
N ALA A 96 -13.37 2.61 12.42
CA ALA A 96 -14.18 2.78 13.62
C ALA A 96 -13.54 2.16 14.86
N ASP A 97 -13.00 0.94 14.74
CA ASP A 97 -12.28 0.24 15.81
C ASP A 97 -11.04 1.01 16.26
N LEU A 98 -10.23 1.54 15.32
CA LEU A 98 -9.05 2.35 15.64
C LEU A 98 -9.43 3.64 16.35
N ARG A 99 -10.49 4.30 15.88
CA ARG A 99 -10.99 5.52 16.53
C ARG A 99 -11.50 5.22 17.95
N ALA A 100 -12.21 4.13 18.15
CA ALA A 100 -12.69 3.72 19.47
C ALA A 100 -11.52 3.41 20.42
N ALA A 101 -10.47 2.76 19.92
CA ALA A 101 -9.30 2.38 20.74
C ALA A 101 -8.38 3.57 21.08
N THR A 102 -8.32 4.62 20.21
CA THR A 102 -7.28 5.66 20.32
C THR A 102 -7.81 7.08 20.39
N GLY A 103 -9.08 7.30 20.11
CA GLY A 103 -9.64 8.64 19.89
C GLY A 103 -9.16 9.33 18.62
N ARG A 104 -8.28 8.70 17.81
CA ARG A 104 -7.66 9.29 16.62
C ARG A 104 -8.51 9.03 15.38
N ASP A 105 -8.65 10.05 14.54
CA ASP A 105 -9.24 9.91 13.22
C ASP A 105 -8.16 9.50 12.21
N VAL A 106 -8.44 8.49 11.42
CA VAL A 106 -7.56 8.02 10.33
C VAL A 106 -7.79 8.76 9.01
N GLY A 107 -8.68 9.74 8.99
CA GLY A 107 -9.01 10.52 7.80
C GLY A 107 -9.73 9.71 6.72
N LEU A 108 -10.60 8.77 7.12
CA LEU A 108 -11.43 8.04 6.16
C LEU A 108 -12.43 8.98 5.50
N ARG A 109 -12.34 9.09 4.16
CA ARG A 109 -13.16 9.97 3.33
C ARG A 109 -14.00 9.14 2.36
N PRO A 110 -15.29 8.91 2.67
CA PRO A 110 -16.19 8.17 1.79
C PRO A 110 -16.78 9.08 0.70
N ALA A 111 -15.92 9.85 0.04
CA ALA A 111 -16.35 10.90 -0.90
C ALA A 111 -16.47 10.42 -2.36
N GLY A 112 -16.02 9.21 -2.67
CA GLY A 112 -15.96 8.69 -4.03
C GLY A 112 -14.75 9.20 -4.83
N THR A 113 -14.58 8.68 -6.05
CA THR A 113 -13.47 9.01 -6.95
C THR A 113 -13.99 9.48 -8.32
N LEU A 114 -13.44 10.60 -8.79
CA LEU A 114 -13.59 11.05 -10.18
C LEU A 114 -12.41 10.55 -11.00
N THR A 115 -12.68 9.88 -12.11
CA THR A 115 -11.68 9.53 -13.13
C THR A 115 -11.87 10.42 -14.33
N LEU A 116 -10.80 11.09 -14.78
CA LEU A 116 -10.84 12.10 -15.84
C LEU A 116 -10.05 11.62 -17.06
N ALA A 117 -10.57 11.89 -18.22
CA ALA A 117 -9.89 11.78 -19.50
C ALA A 117 -9.51 13.17 -20.00
N TYR A 118 -8.24 13.37 -20.38
CA TYR A 118 -7.75 14.68 -20.81
C TYR A 118 -8.09 14.99 -22.25
N ASP A 119 -7.98 14.00 -23.13
CA ASP A 119 -8.28 14.13 -24.55
C ASP A 119 -9.18 12.98 -25.07
N ALA A 120 -9.37 12.92 -26.37
CA ALA A 120 -10.27 11.93 -27.01
C ALA A 120 -9.75 10.49 -26.87
N ASP A 121 -8.44 10.28 -26.94
CA ASP A 121 -7.84 8.97 -26.83
C ASP A 121 -7.92 8.47 -25.38
N ASP A 122 -7.66 9.34 -24.41
CA ASP A 122 -7.84 9.05 -22.98
C ASP A 122 -9.32 8.75 -22.67
N LEU A 123 -10.28 9.44 -23.35
CA LEU A 123 -11.72 9.16 -23.19
C LEU A 123 -12.09 7.79 -23.76
N ALA A 124 -11.52 7.41 -24.90
CA ALA A 124 -11.73 6.08 -25.46
C ALA A 124 -11.22 4.98 -24.50
N LEU A 125 -10.05 5.19 -23.87
CA LEU A 125 -9.54 4.28 -22.84
C LEU A 125 -10.48 4.23 -21.62
N LEU A 126 -10.94 5.38 -21.10
CA LEU A 126 -11.87 5.46 -19.98
C LEU A 126 -13.15 4.67 -20.26
N ARG A 127 -13.71 4.76 -21.47
CA ARG A 127 -14.91 4.01 -21.85
C ARG A 127 -14.68 2.50 -21.90
N ARG A 128 -13.47 2.05 -22.29
CA ARG A 128 -13.11 0.62 -22.22
C ARG A 128 -13.06 0.14 -20.77
N VAL A 129 -12.51 0.94 -19.86
CA VAL A 129 -12.48 0.64 -18.41
C VAL A 129 -13.91 0.61 -17.86
N LEU A 130 -14.79 1.53 -18.25
CA LEU A 130 -16.19 1.51 -17.84
C LEU A 130 -16.94 0.27 -18.34
N ALA A 131 -16.61 -0.23 -19.53
CA ALA A 131 -17.16 -1.49 -20.04
C ALA A 131 -16.68 -2.69 -19.20
N LEU A 132 -15.41 -2.70 -18.76
CA LEU A 132 -14.90 -3.69 -17.80
C LEU A 132 -15.68 -3.60 -16.48
N HIS A 133 -15.86 -2.40 -15.93
CA HIS A 133 -16.63 -2.21 -14.70
C HIS A 133 -18.06 -2.76 -14.84
N ALA A 134 -18.73 -2.47 -15.96
CA ALA A 134 -20.08 -2.98 -16.21
C ALA A 134 -20.12 -4.50 -16.30
N ALA A 135 -19.12 -5.13 -16.94
CA ALA A 135 -19.01 -6.59 -17.03
C ALA A 135 -18.85 -7.27 -15.65
N HIS A 136 -18.23 -6.58 -14.70
CA HIS A 136 -18.05 -7.05 -13.31
C HIS A 136 -19.13 -6.53 -12.35
N GLY A 137 -20.16 -5.81 -12.82
CA GLY A 137 -21.20 -5.23 -11.97
C GLY A 137 -20.71 -4.15 -11.00
N LEU A 138 -19.58 -3.48 -11.29
CA LEU A 138 -19.02 -2.44 -10.45
C LEU A 138 -19.78 -1.14 -10.58
N ALA A 139 -20.00 -0.47 -9.46
CA ALA A 139 -20.73 0.80 -9.41
C ALA A 139 -19.87 1.95 -9.93
N SER A 140 -19.86 2.14 -11.24
CA SER A 140 -19.25 3.30 -11.89
C SER A 140 -20.11 3.76 -13.07
N ARG A 141 -19.96 5.05 -13.45
CA ARG A 141 -20.71 5.60 -14.58
C ARG A 141 -19.96 6.75 -15.23
N GLU A 142 -20.13 6.89 -16.54
CA GLU A 142 -19.69 8.08 -17.28
C GLU A 142 -20.47 9.32 -16.81
N LEU A 143 -19.77 10.43 -16.71
CA LEU A 143 -20.34 11.75 -16.41
C LEU A 143 -20.12 12.70 -17.59
N THR A 144 -21.04 13.62 -17.78
CA THR A 144 -20.73 14.80 -18.60
C THR A 144 -19.67 15.65 -17.91
N VAL A 145 -18.89 16.40 -18.68
CA VAL A 145 -17.89 17.33 -18.12
C VAL A 145 -18.55 18.38 -17.21
N ALA A 146 -19.79 18.79 -17.54
CA ALA A 146 -20.56 19.71 -16.70
C ALA A 146 -20.91 19.08 -15.33
N ASP A 147 -21.31 17.80 -15.31
CA ASP A 147 -21.59 17.07 -14.07
C ASP A 147 -20.33 16.88 -13.23
N ALA A 148 -19.20 16.58 -13.87
CA ALA A 148 -17.92 16.46 -13.20
C ALA A 148 -17.49 17.79 -12.55
N ARG A 149 -17.65 18.93 -13.28
CA ARG A 149 -17.34 20.27 -12.73
C ARG A 149 -18.31 20.72 -11.62
N ARG A 150 -19.54 20.24 -11.62
CA ARG A 150 -20.43 20.50 -10.47
C ARG A 150 -19.96 19.78 -9.19
N ARG A 151 -19.29 18.63 -9.33
CA ARG A 151 -18.70 17.89 -8.21
C ARG A 151 -17.36 18.48 -7.78
N GLU A 152 -16.50 18.81 -8.77
CA GLU A 152 -15.17 19.40 -8.57
C GLU A 152 -15.05 20.66 -9.44
N PRO A 153 -15.35 21.83 -8.91
CA PRO A 153 -15.30 23.09 -9.68
C PRO A 153 -13.92 23.46 -10.21
N TYR A 154 -12.87 22.90 -9.62
CA TYR A 154 -11.47 23.20 -9.96
C TYR A 154 -10.94 22.43 -11.18
N LEU A 155 -11.75 21.59 -11.82
CA LEU A 155 -11.34 20.84 -13.00
C LEU A 155 -10.97 21.74 -14.17
N GLY A 156 -9.84 21.42 -14.80
CA GLY A 156 -9.28 22.15 -15.92
C GLY A 156 -10.21 22.21 -17.15
N PRO A 157 -10.02 23.21 -18.03
CA PRO A 157 -10.91 23.39 -19.19
C PRO A 157 -10.79 22.30 -20.25
N ARG A 158 -9.66 21.56 -20.30
CA ARG A 158 -9.34 20.58 -21.35
C ARG A 158 -9.78 19.15 -21.04
N VAL A 159 -10.53 18.92 -19.94
CA VAL A 159 -11.09 17.61 -19.63
C VAL A 159 -12.10 17.23 -20.72
N ALA A 160 -11.84 16.09 -21.42
CA ALA A 160 -12.68 15.59 -22.50
C ALA A 160 -13.84 14.71 -22.00
N GLY A 161 -13.70 14.10 -20.83
CA GLY A 161 -14.72 13.25 -20.22
C GLY A 161 -14.38 12.86 -18.79
N ALA A 162 -15.34 12.27 -18.11
CA ALA A 162 -15.19 11.86 -16.73
C ALA A 162 -16.00 10.60 -16.40
N ALA A 163 -15.61 9.89 -15.35
CA ALA A 163 -16.38 8.83 -14.73
C ALA A 163 -16.44 9.02 -13.21
N TRP A 164 -17.46 8.46 -12.61
CA TRP A 164 -17.71 8.50 -11.17
C TRP A 164 -17.79 7.10 -10.58
N ALA A 165 -16.99 6.84 -9.54
CA ALA A 165 -17.01 5.63 -8.75
C ALA A 165 -17.34 6.00 -7.29
N PRO A 166 -18.60 5.84 -6.84
CA PRO A 166 -19.04 6.27 -5.51
C PRO A 166 -18.45 5.44 -4.36
N ALA A 167 -18.09 4.19 -4.62
CA ALA A 167 -17.58 3.26 -3.61
C ALA A 167 -16.05 3.34 -3.40
N ASP A 168 -15.35 4.11 -4.22
CA ASP A 168 -13.91 4.33 -4.05
C ASP A 168 -13.67 5.50 -3.10
N HIS A 169 -12.90 5.23 -2.06
CA HIS A 169 -12.68 6.14 -0.93
C HIS A 169 -11.20 6.50 -0.79
N ALA A 170 -10.87 7.23 0.25
CA ALA A 170 -9.49 7.49 0.64
C ALA A 170 -9.35 7.49 2.17
N VAL A 171 -8.13 7.24 2.63
CA VAL A 171 -7.72 7.33 4.04
C VAL A 171 -6.37 8.05 4.10
N ASP A 172 -6.00 8.59 5.25
CA ASP A 172 -4.64 9.09 5.45
C ASP A 172 -3.73 7.97 6.00
N PRO A 173 -2.77 7.45 5.20
CA PRO A 173 -1.89 6.38 5.65
C PRO A 173 -0.98 6.77 6.81
N ARG A 174 -0.55 8.05 6.89
CA ARG A 174 0.28 8.54 7.99
C ARG A 174 -0.53 8.67 9.27
N ALA A 175 -1.76 9.18 9.19
CA ALA A 175 -2.67 9.22 10.33
C ALA A 175 -3.07 7.81 10.80
N THR A 176 -3.34 6.90 9.86
CA THR A 176 -3.64 5.49 10.15
C THR A 176 -2.46 4.80 10.86
N HIS A 177 -1.24 5.00 10.35
CA HIS A 177 -0.03 4.47 10.97
C HIS A 177 0.17 5.00 12.40
N ALA A 178 -0.01 6.31 12.59
CA ALA A 178 0.08 6.93 13.93
C ALA A 178 -1.02 6.42 14.88
N ALA A 179 -2.23 6.16 14.37
CA ALA A 179 -3.30 5.57 15.17
C ALA A 179 -2.98 4.11 15.54
N LEU A 180 -2.42 3.31 14.63
CA LEU A 180 -1.99 1.95 14.91
C LEU A 180 -0.89 1.89 15.98
N LEU A 181 0.12 2.75 15.91
CA LEU A 181 1.15 2.86 16.96
C LEU A 181 0.51 3.21 18.30
N ALA A 182 -0.37 4.21 18.33
CA ALA A 182 -1.05 4.59 19.58
C ALA A 182 -1.93 3.46 20.13
N ALA A 183 -2.55 2.66 19.26
CA ALA A 183 -3.37 1.52 19.67
C ALA A 183 -2.52 0.37 20.26
N LEU A 184 -1.27 0.23 19.86
CA LEU A 184 -0.33 -0.74 20.44
C LEU A 184 0.24 -0.27 21.77
N ASP A 185 0.37 1.05 21.97
CA ASP A 185 0.83 1.66 23.23
C ASP A 185 -0.28 1.75 24.30
N ALA A 186 -1.56 1.59 23.89
CA ALA A 186 -2.68 1.68 24.82
C ALA A 186 -2.59 0.57 25.88
N PRO A 187 -2.77 0.90 27.17
CA PRO A 187 -2.78 -0.11 28.21
C PRO A 187 -3.87 -1.13 27.94
N ALA A 188 -3.55 -2.41 28.04
CA ALA A 188 -4.57 -3.45 28.06
C ALA A 188 -5.57 -3.13 29.16
N GLU A 189 -6.87 -3.29 28.89
CA GLU A 189 -7.92 -3.02 29.89
C GLU A 189 -7.54 -3.60 31.26
N ALA A 190 -7.95 -2.92 32.34
CA ALA A 190 -7.51 -2.91 33.72
C ALA A 190 -7.20 -4.26 34.45
N SER A 191 -7.09 -5.36 33.75
CA SER A 191 -6.85 -6.71 34.30
C SER A 191 -5.50 -7.34 33.93
N SER A 192 -4.65 -6.72 33.10
CA SER A 192 -3.36 -7.28 32.71
C SER A 192 -2.22 -6.30 32.96
N THR A 193 -1.24 -6.73 33.77
CA THR A 193 -0.06 -5.93 34.18
C THR A 193 1.03 -5.81 33.11
N ALA A 194 0.86 -6.38 31.90
CA ALA A 194 1.85 -6.34 30.82
C ALA A 194 1.24 -5.75 29.54
N ALA A 195 1.95 -4.81 28.90
CA ALA A 195 1.63 -4.36 27.55
C ALA A 195 1.58 -5.57 26.61
N ARG A 196 0.44 -5.76 25.91
CA ARG A 196 0.27 -6.88 24.97
C ARG A 196 1.13 -6.73 23.73
N ALA A 197 1.52 -5.53 23.37
CA ALA A 197 2.37 -5.28 22.22
C ALA A 197 3.54 -4.34 22.58
N VAL A 198 4.69 -4.60 21.95
CA VAL A 198 5.91 -3.76 22.10
C VAL A 198 6.50 -3.54 20.70
N VAL A 199 6.86 -2.29 20.40
CA VAL A 199 7.59 -1.95 19.16
C VAL A 199 9.06 -1.76 19.51
N VAL A 200 9.92 -2.61 18.93
CA VAL A 200 11.38 -2.58 19.12
C VAL A 200 12.01 -2.01 17.84
N ARG A 201 12.79 -0.93 18.02
CA ARG A 201 13.52 -0.29 16.92
C ARG A 201 14.83 -1.03 16.64
N ALA A 202 14.71 -2.16 15.94
CA ALA A 202 15.82 -3.01 15.54
C ALA A 202 15.53 -3.63 14.17
N ALA A 203 16.56 -3.87 13.39
CA ALA A 203 16.43 -4.54 12.09
C ALA A 203 16.45 -6.07 12.29
N ALA A 204 15.47 -6.76 11.73
CA ALA A 204 15.48 -8.23 11.67
C ALA A 204 16.53 -8.70 10.65
N THR A 205 17.35 -9.68 11.05
CA THR A 205 18.42 -10.20 10.18
C THR A 205 18.19 -11.65 9.76
N ARG A 206 17.51 -12.46 10.57
CA ARG A 206 17.31 -13.88 10.32
C ARG A 206 16.15 -14.45 11.14
N VAL A 207 15.35 -15.32 10.54
CA VAL A 207 14.37 -16.15 11.24
C VAL A 207 15.11 -17.28 11.99
N ALA A 208 14.89 -17.37 13.31
CA ALA A 208 15.40 -18.47 14.13
C ALA A 208 14.50 -19.69 13.98
N ARG A 209 15.10 -20.87 13.84
CA ARG A 209 14.40 -22.16 13.73
C ARG A 209 14.97 -23.16 14.72
N ASP A 210 14.13 -24.02 15.25
CA ASP A 210 14.55 -25.14 16.08
C ASP A 210 15.06 -26.33 15.25
N ALA A 211 15.47 -27.41 15.93
CA ALA A 211 15.98 -28.60 15.29
C ALA A 211 14.93 -29.33 14.40
N ALA A 212 13.64 -29.10 14.64
CA ALA A 212 12.55 -29.62 13.81
C ALA A 212 12.23 -28.70 12.61
N GLY A 213 12.96 -27.58 12.46
CA GLY A 213 12.76 -26.61 11.38
C GLY A 213 11.66 -25.59 11.64
N ARG A 214 10.99 -25.61 12.79
CA ARG A 214 9.93 -24.68 13.16
C ARG A 214 10.52 -23.31 13.45
N ALA A 215 9.85 -22.24 13.02
CA ALA A 215 10.21 -20.88 13.40
C ALA A 215 9.93 -20.64 14.90
N VAL A 216 10.92 -20.12 15.63
CA VAL A 216 10.88 -19.92 17.09
C VAL A 216 11.26 -18.48 17.48
N GLY A 217 11.42 -17.59 16.52
CA GLY A 217 11.76 -16.19 16.76
C GLY A 217 12.54 -15.56 15.62
N VAL A 218 13.09 -14.38 15.89
CA VAL A 218 13.87 -13.58 14.94
C VAL A 218 15.11 -13.01 15.64
N HIS A 219 16.27 -13.07 14.96
CA HIS A 219 17.46 -12.35 15.39
C HIS A 219 17.44 -10.93 14.84
N ASP A 220 17.81 -9.97 15.67
CA ASP A 220 18.02 -8.58 15.26
C ASP A 220 19.48 -8.32 14.81
N ASP A 221 19.76 -7.08 14.42
CA ASP A 221 21.08 -6.58 13.99
C ASP A 221 22.09 -6.44 15.15
N ALA A 222 21.63 -6.47 16.40
CA ALA A 222 22.48 -6.56 17.57
C ALA A 222 22.76 -8.03 17.99
N GLY A 223 22.18 -9.00 17.30
CA GLY A 223 22.32 -10.43 17.59
C GLY A 223 21.36 -10.96 18.67
N HIS A 224 20.46 -10.13 19.21
CA HIS A 224 19.47 -10.59 20.19
C HIS A 224 18.41 -11.47 19.52
N LEU A 225 18.02 -12.53 20.22
CA LEU A 225 16.89 -13.37 19.80
C LEU A 225 15.60 -12.85 20.42
N HIS A 226 14.67 -12.45 19.58
CA HIS A 226 13.28 -12.19 19.94
C HIS A 226 12.48 -13.50 19.78
N ALA A 227 12.43 -14.28 20.87
CA ALA A 227 11.77 -15.59 20.86
C ALA A 227 10.24 -15.44 20.79
N ALA A 228 9.59 -16.30 19.98
CA ALA A 228 8.14 -16.30 19.83
C ALA A 228 7.58 -17.67 19.38
N GLY A 229 6.30 -17.91 19.68
CA GLY A 229 5.57 -19.08 19.20
C GLY A 229 5.32 -19.04 17.68
N ALA A 230 5.18 -17.84 17.11
CA ALA A 230 5.04 -17.61 15.68
C ALA A 230 5.78 -16.35 15.22
N VAL A 231 6.17 -16.31 13.95
CA VAL A 231 6.82 -15.18 13.27
C VAL A 231 5.97 -14.79 12.08
N VAL A 232 5.67 -13.49 11.95
CA VAL A 232 5.01 -12.90 10.77
C VAL A 232 5.98 -11.95 10.07
N VAL A 233 6.33 -12.23 8.81
CA VAL A 233 7.20 -11.37 8.02
C VAL A 233 6.36 -10.42 7.16
N ALA A 234 6.37 -9.13 7.52
CA ALA A 234 5.68 -8.02 6.87
C ALA A 234 6.66 -6.89 6.48
N ALA A 235 7.91 -7.25 6.14
CA ALA A 235 9.03 -6.34 5.89
C ALA A 235 9.01 -5.70 4.48
N GLY A 236 7.85 -5.65 3.83
CA GLY A 236 7.71 -5.05 2.52
C GLY A 236 8.58 -5.76 1.46
N TRP A 237 9.28 -5.00 0.62
CA TRP A 237 10.10 -5.58 -0.44
C TRP A 237 11.34 -6.34 0.09
N GLU A 238 11.77 -6.07 1.31
CA GLU A 238 12.89 -6.76 1.96
C GLU A 238 12.52 -8.17 2.47
N SER A 239 11.23 -8.53 2.47
CA SER A 239 10.75 -9.83 2.95
C SER A 239 11.40 -11.01 2.22
N GLY A 240 11.63 -10.90 0.90
CA GLY A 240 12.27 -11.94 0.11
C GLY A 240 13.72 -12.18 0.54
N ALA A 241 14.49 -11.12 0.78
CA ALA A 241 15.87 -11.20 1.23
C ALA A 241 15.96 -11.82 2.64
N LEU A 242 15.08 -11.42 3.56
CA LEU A 242 15.04 -11.97 4.92
C LEU A 242 14.72 -13.47 4.94
N LEU A 243 13.97 -13.96 3.97
CA LEU A 243 13.52 -15.36 3.88
C LEU A 243 14.32 -16.21 2.89
N ALA A 244 15.37 -15.64 2.26
CA ALA A 244 16.14 -16.33 1.22
C ALA A 244 16.77 -17.66 1.69
N ASP A 245 17.18 -17.73 2.96
CA ASP A 245 17.79 -18.91 3.57
C ASP A 245 16.77 -19.88 4.25
N VAL A 246 15.47 -19.64 4.08
CA VAL A 246 14.42 -20.46 4.67
C VAL A 246 13.97 -21.54 3.67
N PRO A 247 14.31 -22.82 3.89
CA PRO A 247 13.99 -23.88 2.92
C PRO A 247 12.49 -24.00 2.66
N GLY A 248 12.12 -24.15 1.39
CA GLY A 248 10.72 -24.34 0.98
C GLY A 248 9.85 -23.08 1.04
N VAL A 249 10.45 -21.91 1.27
CA VAL A 249 9.74 -20.61 1.28
C VAL A 249 10.31 -19.74 0.16
N VAL A 250 9.46 -19.34 -0.79
CA VAL A 250 9.81 -18.44 -1.89
C VAL A 250 8.94 -17.20 -1.81
N VAL A 251 9.56 -16.05 -1.55
CA VAL A 251 8.90 -14.74 -1.45
C VAL A 251 9.55 -13.79 -2.45
N PRO A 252 9.11 -13.79 -3.72
CA PRO A 252 9.77 -13.06 -4.80
C PRO A 252 9.36 -11.57 -4.79
N THR A 253 9.52 -10.90 -3.65
CA THR A 253 9.27 -9.46 -3.55
C THR A 253 10.43 -8.67 -4.15
N ARG A 254 10.08 -7.60 -4.87
CA ARG A 254 11.03 -6.66 -5.46
C ARG A 254 10.62 -5.21 -5.22
N PRO A 255 11.58 -4.27 -5.18
CA PRO A 255 11.25 -2.87 -5.03
C PRO A 255 10.77 -2.27 -6.36
N VAL A 256 9.60 -1.62 -6.34
CA VAL A 256 9.14 -0.74 -7.42
C VAL A 256 9.02 0.66 -6.85
N LYS A 257 10.00 1.50 -7.14
CA LYS A 257 10.06 2.87 -6.62
C LYS A 257 8.93 3.72 -7.20
N GLY A 258 8.35 4.55 -6.35
CA GLY A 258 7.38 5.56 -6.74
C GLY A 258 7.60 6.83 -5.95
N GLN A 259 7.55 7.95 -6.65
CA GLN A 259 7.59 9.27 -6.03
C GLN A 259 6.17 9.81 -5.92
N THR A 260 5.85 10.39 -4.78
CA THR A 260 4.62 11.16 -4.55
C THR A 260 4.99 12.56 -4.08
N LEU A 261 4.16 13.53 -4.42
CA LEU A 261 4.30 14.90 -3.97
C LEU A 261 3.25 15.20 -2.91
N ARG A 262 3.64 15.97 -1.90
CA ARG A 262 2.72 16.56 -0.94
C ARG A 262 2.70 18.06 -1.14
N LEU A 263 1.51 18.58 -1.37
CA LEU A 263 1.29 20.01 -1.61
C LEU A 263 0.38 20.54 -0.50
N ASP A 264 0.67 21.76 -0.04
CA ASP A 264 -0.27 22.54 0.74
C ASP A 264 -1.10 23.38 -0.23
N ALA A 265 -2.34 22.96 -0.42
CA ALA A 265 -3.28 23.60 -1.33
C ALA A 265 -3.94 24.86 -0.75
N GLY A 266 -3.56 25.25 0.48
CA GLY A 266 -4.18 26.40 1.15
C GLY A 266 -5.67 26.16 1.41
N PRO A 267 -6.42 27.23 1.75
CA PRO A 267 -7.86 27.15 1.97
C PRO A 267 -8.67 27.18 0.64
N ASP A 268 -8.08 27.73 -0.44
CA ASP A 268 -8.82 28.06 -1.66
C ASP A 268 -9.02 26.88 -2.61
N LEU A 269 -8.08 25.93 -2.67
CA LEU A 269 -8.23 24.70 -3.47
C LEU A 269 -8.87 23.58 -2.62
N ALA A 270 -10.18 23.65 -2.48
CA ALA A 270 -10.95 22.78 -1.60
C ALA A 270 -11.48 21.56 -2.34
N LEU A 271 -10.60 20.62 -2.71
CA LEU A 271 -11.01 19.36 -3.35
C LEU A 271 -11.82 18.48 -2.39
N GLU A 272 -12.96 18.00 -2.86
CA GLU A 272 -13.83 17.09 -2.09
C GLU A 272 -13.55 15.62 -2.40
N HIS A 273 -13.20 15.30 -3.63
CA HIS A 273 -13.09 13.93 -4.13
C HIS A 273 -11.65 13.57 -4.47
N VAL A 274 -11.35 12.29 -4.49
CA VAL A 274 -10.15 11.80 -5.16
C VAL A 274 -10.32 12.07 -6.65
N VAL A 275 -9.33 12.73 -7.25
CA VAL A 275 -9.26 12.95 -8.69
C VAL A 275 -8.19 12.05 -9.27
N ARG A 276 -8.57 11.11 -10.10
CA ARG A 276 -7.67 10.31 -10.94
C ARG A 276 -7.79 10.78 -12.38
N GLY A 277 -6.80 10.52 -13.18
CA GLY A 277 -6.92 10.81 -14.61
C GLY A 277 -5.81 10.21 -15.44
N VAL A 278 -6.05 10.22 -16.73
CA VAL A 278 -5.06 9.91 -17.74
C VAL A 278 -4.86 11.18 -18.56
N VAL A 279 -3.60 11.60 -18.71
CA VAL A 279 -3.21 12.76 -19.48
C VAL A 279 -2.28 12.31 -20.60
N GLN A 280 -2.82 12.16 -21.79
CA GLN A 280 -2.08 11.65 -22.95
C GLN A 280 -1.42 10.28 -22.67
N GLY A 281 -2.22 9.34 -22.17
CA GLY A 281 -1.79 7.99 -21.81
C GLY A 281 -1.03 7.88 -20.48
N ARG A 282 -0.75 8.98 -19.77
CA ARG A 282 -0.01 8.96 -18.49
C ARG A 282 -0.98 9.06 -17.31
N PRO A 283 -0.98 8.07 -16.39
CA PRO A 283 -1.84 8.11 -15.22
C PRO A 283 -1.31 9.09 -14.17
N VAL A 284 -2.22 9.82 -13.55
CA VAL A 284 -1.95 10.69 -12.41
C VAL A 284 -3.15 10.69 -11.45
N TYR A 285 -2.91 10.92 -10.19
CA TYR A 285 -3.96 11.11 -9.19
C TYR A 285 -3.64 12.27 -8.24
N VAL A 286 -4.71 12.87 -7.69
CA VAL A 286 -4.65 13.89 -6.65
C VAL A 286 -5.61 13.47 -5.55
N VAL A 287 -5.08 13.24 -4.34
CA VAL A 287 -5.83 12.74 -3.18
C VAL A 287 -5.88 13.83 -2.11
N PRO A 288 -7.04 14.44 -1.86
CA PRO A 288 -7.18 15.46 -0.82
C PRO A 288 -7.16 14.84 0.57
N ARG A 289 -6.64 15.61 1.54
CA ARG A 289 -6.68 15.30 2.97
C ARG A 289 -7.75 16.08 3.68
N THR A 290 -8.10 15.63 4.89
CA THR A 290 -8.96 16.40 5.80
C THR A 290 -8.30 17.73 6.13
N PRO A 291 -9.04 18.85 6.14
CA PRO A 291 -8.49 20.15 6.51
C PRO A 291 -7.86 20.14 7.90
N VAL A 292 -6.80 20.93 8.09
CA VAL A 292 -6.17 21.11 9.41
C VAL A 292 -7.17 21.78 10.37
N PRO A 293 -7.50 21.18 11.53
CA PRO A 293 -8.61 21.63 12.37
C PRO A 293 -8.30 22.87 13.20
N GLY A 294 -7.05 23.35 13.26
CA GLY A 294 -6.68 24.50 14.08
C GLY A 294 -5.23 24.95 13.91
N GLY A 295 -4.86 26.03 14.63
CA GLY A 295 -3.52 26.60 14.58
C GLY A 295 -3.29 27.52 13.37
N PRO A 296 -2.02 27.95 13.12
CA PRO A 296 -1.68 28.87 12.04
C PRO A 296 -2.01 28.39 10.62
N ARG A 297 -2.25 27.08 10.45
CA ARG A 297 -2.64 26.44 9.18
C ARG A 297 -4.08 25.94 9.21
N ALA A 298 -4.92 26.48 10.10
CA ALA A 298 -6.34 26.09 10.15
C ALA A 298 -7.03 26.30 8.80
N GLY A 299 -7.76 25.29 8.33
CA GLY A 299 -8.41 25.31 7.01
C GLY A 299 -7.51 24.95 5.84
N HIS A 300 -6.17 24.93 6.00
CA HIS A 300 -5.28 24.44 4.95
C HIS A 300 -5.53 22.97 4.67
N ARG A 301 -5.40 22.57 3.42
CA ARG A 301 -5.59 21.21 2.95
C ARG A 301 -4.34 20.69 2.30
N GLU A 302 -3.86 19.57 2.77
CA GLU A 302 -2.83 18.83 2.05
C GLU A 302 -3.48 18.06 0.90
N VAL A 303 -2.83 18.02 -0.24
CA VAL A 303 -3.14 17.11 -1.34
C VAL A 303 -1.91 16.28 -1.68
N VAL A 304 -2.13 15.01 -2.00
CA VAL A 304 -1.06 14.09 -2.42
C VAL A 304 -1.21 13.83 -3.91
N VAL A 305 -0.15 14.15 -4.67
CA VAL A 305 -0.08 13.90 -6.11
C VAL A 305 0.81 12.69 -6.36
N GLY A 306 0.37 11.76 -7.20
CA GLY A 306 1.15 10.57 -7.50
C GLY A 306 0.75 9.89 -8.80
N ALA A 307 1.51 8.90 -9.17
CA ALA A 307 2.84 8.60 -8.68
C ALA A 307 3.70 8.12 -9.84
N THR A 308 5.01 8.29 -9.72
CA THR A 308 5.92 7.63 -10.68
C THR A 308 5.94 6.12 -10.47
N THR A 309 6.39 5.39 -11.48
CA THR A 309 6.70 3.96 -11.41
C THR A 309 8.08 3.75 -12.02
N GLU A 310 9.00 3.28 -11.19
CA GLU A 310 10.41 3.16 -11.53
C GLU A 310 10.90 1.76 -11.10
N GLU A 311 11.28 0.93 -12.05
CA GLU A 311 11.81 -0.42 -11.84
C GLU A 311 13.30 -0.38 -11.40
N ASN A 312 13.61 0.53 -10.48
CA ASN A 312 14.96 0.72 -9.96
C ASN A 312 15.04 0.30 -8.50
N PRO A 313 16.23 -0.04 -8.00
CA PRO A 313 16.47 -0.22 -6.59
C PRO A 313 15.99 0.97 -5.77
N ASP A 314 15.61 0.74 -4.51
CA ASP A 314 15.19 1.82 -3.59
C ASP A 314 16.39 2.70 -3.25
N ASP A 315 16.63 3.73 -4.07
CA ASP A 315 17.66 4.73 -3.82
C ASP A 315 17.19 5.93 -2.99
N ARG A 316 15.88 6.02 -2.70
CA ARG A 316 15.22 7.09 -1.92
C ARG A 316 15.50 8.51 -2.41
N ARG A 317 16.02 8.69 -3.63
CA ARG A 317 16.29 10.01 -4.21
C ARG A 317 15.05 10.52 -4.93
N ALA A 318 14.63 11.74 -4.56
CA ALA A 318 13.69 12.50 -5.36
C ALA A 318 14.37 13.00 -6.63
N THR A 319 13.70 12.84 -7.77
CA THR A 319 14.25 13.32 -9.05
C THR A 319 13.43 14.50 -9.57
N ALA A 320 14.13 15.48 -10.14
CA ALA A 320 13.47 16.66 -10.75
C ALA A 320 12.51 16.22 -11.88
N GLY A 321 12.90 15.23 -12.68
CA GLY A 321 12.06 14.69 -13.76
C GLY A 321 10.77 14.05 -13.25
N GLY A 322 10.84 13.26 -12.15
CA GLY A 322 9.66 12.68 -11.51
C GLY A 322 8.71 13.73 -10.96
N ALA A 323 9.23 14.70 -10.20
CA ALA A 323 8.43 15.79 -9.67
C ALA A 323 7.78 16.63 -10.80
N PHE A 324 8.54 16.97 -11.84
CA PHE A 324 8.03 17.72 -12.99
C PHE A 324 6.92 16.96 -13.72
N ALA A 325 7.10 15.65 -13.97
CA ALA A 325 6.10 14.83 -14.66
C ALA A 325 4.76 14.82 -13.89
N LEU A 326 4.82 14.62 -12.58
CA LEU A 326 3.63 14.60 -11.73
C LEU A 326 2.93 15.97 -11.67
N LEU A 327 3.68 17.07 -11.49
CA LEU A 327 3.12 18.42 -11.47
C LEU A 327 2.50 18.78 -12.82
N ARG A 328 3.18 18.48 -13.94
CA ARG A 328 2.68 18.74 -15.29
C ARG A 328 1.33 18.06 -15.52
N ASP A 329 1.21 16.76 -15.18
CA ASP A 329 0.01 16.00 -15.48
C ASP A 329 -1.12 16.31 -14.48
N ALA A 330 -0.80 16.57 -13.20
CA ALA A 330 -1.78 17.03 -12.22
C ALA A 330 -2.35 18.42 -12.57
N ARG A 331 -1.48 19.36 -12.99
CA ARG A 331 -1.87 20.69 -13.46
C ARG A 331 -2.81 20.63 -14.69
N ALA A 332 -2.59 19.69 -15.58
CA ALA A 332 -3.45 19.52 -16.76
C ALA A 332 -4.90 19.22 -16.38
N LEU A 333 -5.12 18.51 -15.26
CA LEU A 333 -6.44 18.19 -14.72
C LEU A 333 -6.96 19.26 -13.75
N LEU A 334 -6.09 19.83 -12.94
CA LEU A 334 -6.39 20.75 -11.83
C LEU A 334 -5.43 21.96 -11.89
N PRO A 335 -5.68 22.98 -12.74
CA PRO A 335 -4.76 24.12 -12.91
C PRO A 335 -4.47 24.88 -11.61
N GLY A 336 -5.42 24.93 -10.67
CA GLY A 336 -5.24 25.57 -9.37
C GLY A 336 -4.10 25.02 -8.51
N ILE A 337 -3.53 23.86 -8.89
CA ILE A 337 -2.36 23.28 -8.23
C ILE A 337 -1.10 24.13 -8.35
N ASP A 338 -1.04 25.07 -9.34
CA ASP A 338 0.06 25.99 -9.53
C ASP A 338 0.29 26.91 -8.32
N GLU A 339 -0.78 27.21 -7.56
CA GLU A 339 -0.73 28.06 -6.37
C GLU A 339 -0.42 27.28 -5.09
N ALA A 340 -0.40 25.95 -5.16
CA ALA A 340 -0.12 25.11 -4.00
C ALA A 340 1.38 25.07 -3.68
N ALA A 341 1.73 25.16 -2.40
CA ALA A 341 3.12 25.06 -1.98
C ALA A 341 3.59 23.60 -2.00
N LEU A 342 4.72 23.32 -2.66
CA LEU A 342 5.37 22.01 -2.60
C LEU A 342 5.99 21.80 -1.21
N VAL A 343 5.45 20.85 -0.44
CA VAL A 343 5.87 20.57 0.93
C VAL A 343 6.90 19.43 0.99
N ASP A 344 6.68 18.38 0.21
CA ASP A 344 7.52 17.18 0.27
C ASP A 344 7.49 16.42 -1.06
N VAL A 345 8.61 15.81 -1.41
CA VAL A 345 8.73 14.82 -2.48
C VAL A 345 9.20 13.52 -1.85
N THR A 346 8.31 12.53 -1.82
CA THR A 346 8.53 11.30 -1.06
C THR A 346 8.76 10.10 -2.00
N PRO A 347 10.02 9.71 -2.30
CA PRO A 347 10.35 8.47 -3.02
C PRO A 347 10.37 7.29 -2.05
N ARG A 348 9.63 6.23 -2.33
CA ARG A 348 9.69 4.94 -1.61
C ARG A 348 9.39 3.78 -2.54
N ALA A 349 9.94 2.60 -2.20
CA ALA A 349 9.70 1.38 -2.95
C ALA A 349 8.42 0.67 -2.48
N ARG A 350 7.58 0.31 -3.45
CA ARG A 350 6.45 -0.59 -3.26
C ARG A 350 6.95 -2.03 -3.24
N PRO A 351 6.43 -2.92 -2.39
CA PRO A 351 6.74 -4.36 -2.41
C PRO A 351 5.96 -5.05 -3.53
N ALA A 352 6.49 -5.12 -4.72
CA ALA A 352 5.85 -5.80 -5.84
C ALA A 352 6.13 -7.31 -5.83
N THR A 353 5.18 -8.07 -6.35
CA THR A 353 5.29 -9.50 -6.68
C THR A 353 5.16 -9.69 -8.20
N PRO A 354 5.54 -10.84 -8.76
CA PRO A 354 5.44 -11.07 -10.20
C PRO A 354 4.00 -11.01 -10.75
N ASP A 355 3.02 -11.36 -9.93
CA ASP A 355 1.60 -11.47 -10.30
C ASP A 355 0.71 -10.35 -9.71
N ASN A 356 1.30 -9.30 -9.15
CA ASN A 356 0.60 -8.18 -8.50
C ASN A 356 -0.29 -8.56 -7.29
N LEU A 357 -0.28 -9.80 -6.83
CA LEU A 357 -1.01 -10.26 -5.67
C LEU A 357 -0.09 -10.36 -4.44
N PRO A 358 -0.57 -10.04 -3.21
CA PRO A 358 0.23 -10.21 -2.01
C PRO A 358 0.40 -11.69 -1.65
N LEU A 359 1.39 -11.97 -0.82
CA LEU A 359 1.58 -13.25 -0.15
C LEU A 359 1.07 -13.09 1.28
N VAL A 360 -0.01 -13.82 1.64
CA VAL A 360 -0.67 -13.70 2.94
C VAL A 360 -0.96 -15.09 3.52
N GLY A 361 -0.51 -15.33 4.75
CA GLY A 361 -0.83 -16.55 5.48
C GLY A 361 0.39 -17.38 5.89
N PRO A 362 0.16 -18.65 6.33
CA PRO A 362 1.22 -19.56 6.75
C PRO A 362 2.10 -19.98 5.58
N THR A 363 3.35 -20.31 5.87
CA THR A 363 4.30 -20.90 4.92
C THR A 363 4.42 -22.42 5.13
N ALA A 364 5.27 -23.07 4.33
CA ALA A 364 5.63 -24.47 4.55
C ALA A 364 6.39 -24.72 5.86
N VAL A 365 6.96 -23.65 6.47
CA VAL A 365 7.68 -23.74 7.76
C VAL A 365 6.70 -23.50 8.89
N PRO A 366 6.51 -24.48 9.80
CA PRO A 366 5.61 -24.32 10.93
C PRO A 366 5.98 -23.09 11.79
N GLY A 367 4.99 -22.30 12.19
CA GLY A 367 5.19 -21.08 12.96
C GLY A 367 5.68 -19.87 12.16
N LEU A 368 5.87 -19.98 10.84
CA LEU A 368 6.24 -18.87 9.96
C LEU A 368 5.08 -18.47 9.06
N HIS A 369 4.71 -17.20 9.14
CA HIS A 369 3.70 -16.55 8.31
C HIS A 369 4.32 -15.42 7.51
N VAL A 370 3.72 -15.06 6.38
CA VAL A 370 4.08 -13.88 5.60
C VAL A 370 2.85 -12.99 5.37
N ALA A 371 3.09 -11.68 5.28
CA ALA A 371 2.11 -10.65 4.99
C ALA A 371 2.79 -9.55 4.18
N THR A 372 3.09 -9.81 2.91
CA THR A 372 3.95 -8.96 2.09
C THR A 372 3.56 -8.97 0.61
N GLY A 373 4.26 -8.17 -0.21
CA GLY A 373 4.01 -8.18 -1.65
C GLY A 373 2.76 -7.41 -2.09
N HIS A 374 2.24 -6.50 -1.27
CA HIS A 374 0.97 -5.79 -1.50
C HIS A 374 1.03 -4.74 -2.62
N GLY A 375 2.18 -4.52 -3.24
CA GLY A 375 2.34 -3.59 -4.35
C GLY A 375 1.85 -2.17 -4.03
N ARG A 376 1.01 -1.64 -4.90
CA ARG A 376 0.38 -0.31 -4.75
C ARG A 376 -0.79 -0.30 -3.76
N ASN A 377 -1.36 -1.47 -3.42
CA ASN A 377 -2.61 -1.61 -2.68
C ASN A 377 -2.43 -1.95 -1.19
N GLY A 378 -1.23 -1.80 -0.63
CA GLY A 378 -0.93 -2.17 0.76
C GLY A 378 -1.78 -1.45 1.80
N VAL A 379 -2.20 -0.22 1.55
CA VAL A 379 -3.12 0.51 2.43
C VAL A 379 -4.50 -0.12 2.36
N LEU A 380 -5.05 -0.29 1.16
CA LEU A 380 -6.36 -0.91 0.95
C LEU A 380 -6.44 -2.31 1.60
N LEU A 381 -5.39 -3.10 1.42
CA LEU A 381 -5.36 -4.50 1.84
C LEU A 381 -5.04 -4.71 3.34
N ALA A 382 -4.54 -3.70 4.06
CA ALA A 382 -4.05 -3.86 5.43
C ALA A 382 -5.07 -4.46 6.41
N PRO A 383 -6.36 -4.03 6.45
CA PRO A 383 -7.34 -4.62 7.35
C PRO A 383 -7.61 -6.09 7.09
N LEU A 384 -7.84 -6.46 5.81
CA LEU A 384 -8.14 -7.82 5.40
C LEU A 384 -6.94 -8.76 5.60
N THR A 385 -5.72 -8.27 5.31
CA THR A 385 -4.48 -9.00 5.58
C THR A 385 -4.31 -9.29 7.08
N ALA A 386 -4.60 -8.31 7.93
CA ALA A 386 -4.51 -8.49 9.37
C ALA A 386 -5.52 -9.55 9.87
N GLU A 387 -6.74 -9.52 9.38
CA GLU A 387 -7.77 -10.50 9.70
C GLU A 387 -7.34 -11.91 9.28
N ALA A 388 -6.85 -12.07 8.04
CA ALA A 388 -6.40 -13.35 7.52
C ALA A 388 -5.22 -13.93 8.30
N VAL A 389 -4.22 -13.12 8.64
CA VAL A 389 -3.05 -13.58 9.39
C VAL A 389 -3.43 -13.95 10.82
N VAL A 390 -4.26 -13.14 11.49
CA VAL A 390 -4.68 -13.44 12.87
C VAL A 390 -5.54 -14.69 12.93
N ALA A 391 -6.48 -14.88 12.01
CA ALA A 391 -7.24 -16.13 11.93
C ALA A 391 -6.33 -17.36 11.79
N GLY A 392 -5.26 -17.26 10.97
CA GLY A 392 -4.24 -18.31 10.86
C GLY A 392 -3.41 -18.54 12.13
N LEU A 393 -3.20 -17.49 12.94
CA LEU A 393 -2.45 -17.57 14.21
C LEU A 393 -3.29 -18.16 15.36
N THR A 394 -4.59 -17.84 15.41
CA THR A 394 -5.52 -18.30 16.44
C THR A 394 -6.19 -19.64 16.09
N GLY A 395 -6.17 -20.04 14.84
CA GLY A 395 -6.89 -21.20 14.33
C GLY A 395 -8.37 -20.93 14.05
N ASP A 396 -8.80 -19.67 14.06
CA ASP A 396 -10.16 -19.27 13.75
C ASP A 396 -10.46 -19.39 12.25
N GLY A 397 -11.70 -19.70 11.92
CA GLY A 397 -12.16 -19.72 10.53
C GLY A 397 -12.40 -18.32 10.00
N LEU A 398 -12.14 -18.10 8.70
CA LEU A 398 -12.54 -16.89 7.99
C LEU A 398 -13.97 -17.05 7.42
N PRO A 399 -14.73 -15.94 7.29
CA PRO A 399 -15.97 -15.95 6.52
C PRO A 399 -15.73 -16.50 5.10
N PRO A 400 -16.65 -17.30 4.52
CA PRO A 400 -16.43 -17.98 3.24
C PRO A 400 -16.09 -17.06 2.07
N ASP A 401 -16.69 -15.86 2.02
CA ASP A 401 -16.43 -14.83 1.03
C ASP A 401 -15.03 -14.24 1.17
N VAL A 402 -14.57 -13.99 2.40
CA VAL A 402 -13.21 -13.54 2.72
C VAL A 402 -12.19 -14.60 2.37
N ALA A 403 -12.45 -15.88 2.73
CA ALA A 403 -11.57 -16.99 2.37
C ALA A 403 -11.44 -17.15 0.85
N THR A 404 -12.56 -16.98 0.11
CA THR A 404 -12.56 -17.01 -1.36
C THR A 404 -11.74 -15.87 -1.95
N ALA A 405 -11.88 -14.63 -1.42
CA ALA A 405 -11.10 -13.48 -1.86
C ALA A 405 -9.60 -13.64 -1.64
N LEU A 406 -9.21 -14.33 -0.57
CA LEU A 406 -7.80 -14.58 -0.21
C LEU A 406 -7.21 -15.82 -0.91
N ALA A 407 -7.98 -16.62 -1.62
CA ALA A 407 -7.51 -17.90 -2.19
C ALA A 407 -6.30 -17.73 -3.12
N ALA A 408 -6.23 -16.63 -3.87
CA ALA A 408 -5.12 -16.34 -4.77
C ALA A 408 -3.86 -15.78 -4.06
N THR A 409 -3.93 -15.44 -2.76
CA THR A 409 -2.80 -14.84 -2.02
C THR A 409 -1.90 -15.88 -1.34
N ARG A 410 -2.11 -17.16 -1.61
CA ARG A 410 -1.39 -18.27 -0.99
C ARG A 410 0.12 -18.12 -1.09
N THR A 411 0.80 -18.49 -0.01
CA THR A 411 2.25 -18.30 0.14
C THR A 411 3.07 -19.35 -0.62
N ASP A 412 2.48 -20.48 -0.98
CA ASP A 412 3.12 -21.57 -1.70
C ASP A 412 3.03 -21.48 -3.23
N ARG A 413 2.35 -20.44 -3.77
CA ARG A 413 2.08 -20.34 -5.21
C ARG A 413 3.34 -20.18 -6.08
N PHE A 414 4.44 -19.69 -5.50
CA PHE A 414 5.74 -19.59 -6.14
C PHE A 414 6.72 -20.72 -5.79
N THR A 415 6.35 -21.63 -4.90
CA THR A 415 7.22 -22.74 -4.49
C THR A 415 7.10 -23.97 -5.38
N ARG A 416 6.10 -24.02 -6.27
CA ARG A 416 5.90 -25.14 -7.20
C ARG A 416 6.85 -25.01 -8.40
N PRO A 417 7.51 -26.11 -8.83
CA PRO A 417 8.30 -26.10 -10.06
C PRO A 417 7.44 -25.64 -11.25
N GLY A 418 7.89 -24.61 -11.96
CA GLY A 418 7.22 -24.07 -13.14
C GLY A 418 6.31 -22.84 -12.91
N THR A 419 6.19 -22.32 -11.69
CA THR A 419 5.36 -21.15 -11.39
C THR A 419 6.14 -19.83 -11.22
N VAL A 420 7.49 -19.88 -11.27
CA VAL A 420 8.30 -18.66 -11.24
C VAL A 420 8.41 -18.12 -12.67
N PRO A 421 7.74 -17.01 -13.03
CA PRO A 421 8.02 -16.33 -14.29
C PRO A 421 9.50 -15.92 -14.31
N GLY A 422 10.22 -16.21 -15.39
CA GLY A 422 11.59 -15.74 -15.57
C GLY A 422 11.63 -14.19 -15.59
N PRO A 423 12.80 -13.58 -15.37
CA PRO A 423 12.97 -12.11 -15.41
C PRO A 423 12.75 -11.50 -16.82
N GLY A 424 11.87 -12.04 -17.62
CA GLY A 424 11.47 -11.60 -18.96
C GLY A 424 10.04 -11.98 -19.32
N ASP A 425 9.33 -12.68 -18.45
CA ASP A 425 7.92 -13.04 -18.67
C ASP A 425 7.01 -11.89 -18.23
N ASP A 426 6.96 -10.85 -19.06
CA ASP A 426 5.97 -9.78 -18.94
C ASP A 426 4.61 -10.33 -19.39
N PRO A 427 3.57 -10.41 -18.53
CA PRO A 427 2.24 -10.82 -18.95
C PRO A 427 1.61 -9.90 -20.01
N ALA A 428 2.19 -8.72 -20.27
CA ALA A 428 1.81 -7.81 -21.35
C ALA A 428 2.42 -8.17 -22.72
N SER A 429 3.35 -9.13 -22.81
CA SER A 429 3.98 -9.53 -24.06
C SER A 429 3.28 -10.68 -24.81
N GLY A 430 2.11 -11.13 -24.32
CA GLY A 430 1.26 -12.12 -24.97
C GLY A 430 0.71 -11.62 -26.30
N ASP A 431 1.26 -12.19 -27.37
CA ASP A 431 0.69 -12.27 -28.72
C ASP A 431 0.73 -11.00 -29.60
N ARG A 432 1.94 -10.54 -29.91
CA ARG A 432 2.17 -9.92 -31.23
C ARG A 432 2.54 -11.02 -32.22
N ARG A 433 1.57 -11.82 -32.64
CA ARG A 433 1.73 -12.62 -33.85
C ARG A 433 1.88 -11.65 -35.03
N ALA A 434 3.02 -11.77 -35.68
CA ALA A 434 3.37 -11.05 -36.90
C ALA A 434 2.24 -11.12 -37.93
N ALA A 435 1.76 -9.97 -38.34
CA ALA A 435 0.97 -9.86 -39.57
C ALA A 435 1.86 -10.24 -40.76
N PRO A 436 1.35 -10.95 -41.76
CA PRO A 436 2.14 -11.34 -42.92
C PRO A 436 2.55 -10.09 -43.71
N THR A 437 3.85 -9.98 -43.97
CA THR A 437 4.47 -8.98 -44.81
C THR A 437 3.89 -9.07 -46.22
N ALA A 438 3.12 -8.06 -46.62
CA ALA A 438 2.71 -7.87 -48.02
C ALA A 438 3.92 -7.37 -48.82
N THR A 439 4.33 -8.12 -49.82
CA THR A 439 5.34 -7.75 -50.79
C THR A 439 4.85 -6.57 -51.63
N PRO A 440 5.62 -5.48 -51.82
CA PRO A 440 5.22 -4.41 -52.72
C PRO A 440 5.46 -4.83 -54.19
N THR A 441 4.39 -4.91 -54.96
CA THR A 441 4.43 -4.95 -56.43
C THR A 441 4.80 -3.55 -56.96
N ALA A 442 5.85 -3.49 -57.78
CA ALA A 442 6.30 -2.29 -58.47
C ALA A 442 5.31 -1.84 -59.55
N PRO A 443 5.14 -0.52 -59.81
CA PRO A 443 4.33 -0.02 -60.88
C PRO A 443 5.11 -0.02 -62.23
N ARG A 444 4.37 -0.35 -63.27
CA ARG A 444 4.71 0.06 -64.63
C ARG A 444 4.12 1.41 -64.92
#